data_79d8f604350ecc292be7eaed123c3f36
#
_entry.id   79d8f604350ecc292be7eaed123c3f36
#
_cell.length_a   1.000
_cell.length_b   1.000
_cell.length_c   1.000
_cell.angle_alpha   90.00
_cell.angle_beta   90.00
_cell.angle_gamma   90.00
#
_symmetry.space_group_name_H-M   'P 1'
#
loop_
_entity.id
_entity.type
_entity.pdbx_description
1 polymer ?
#
loop_
_entity_poly.entity_id
_entity_poly.type
_entity_poly.pdbx_seq_one_letter_code
_entity_poly.pdbx_strand_id
1 'polypeptide(L)'
;MTNDTPDAHGRGGATLCLGNVSFLNARPLVWGLENHTDLVIVHDVPSRLLEGVAAGHYDVALLPAIDYQRRDDLCVVPAGGIGCDGATLTVRIFSRKPLEEISSLAFDGDSHTSVALACILLAERCGRRPQLVEISSPRAEACDARLLIGDKVVSRRHDGYRCEFDLGVLWKEHTGLPFLFAVWMTRRGRDLRDLPLRLSRAREEGLKNVDAIVARDAGGRGWPADLARTYLSTLMKYEVGPVQLQAMALFHALAARHGLLARPPREILLYGEHGAAFSGLRRTAGGAP
;
A
#
# COMPACT_ATOMS: atom_id res chain seq x y z
N MET A 1 -59.72 19.06 15.96
CA MET A 1 -58.51 18.57 16.64
C MET A 1 -57.70 17.84 15.59
N THR A 2 -56.82 18.55 14.91
CA THR A 2 -55.95 18.04 13.85
C THR A 2 -54.62 17.72 14.50
N ASN A 3 -54.27 16.41 14.47
CA ASN A 3 -52.94 15.93 14.86
C ASN A 3 -51.93 16.31 13.78
N ASP A 4 -51.14 17.33 14.05
CA ASP A 4 -49.90 17.62 13.31
C ASP A 4 -48.76 16.76 13.92
N THR A 5 -48.38 15.72 13.20
CA THR A 5 -47.16 14.97 13.46
C THR A 5 -46.04 15.68 12.72
N PRO A 6 -44.95 16.12 13.38
CA PRO A 6 -43.85 16.73 12.66
C PRO A 6 -43.06 15.66 11.91
N ASP A 7 -42.93 15.86 10.59
CA ASP A 7 -42.11 15.10 9.68
C ASP A 7 -40.61 15.24 10.05
N ALA A 8 -40.09 14.27 10.79
CA ALA A 8 -38.65 14.16 11.12
C ALA A 8 -37.91 13.45 10.00
N HIS A 9 -37.70 14.12 8.86
CA HIS A 9 -36.74 13.68 7.82
C HIS A 9 -35.58 14.64 7.71
N GLY A 10 -34.83 14.77 8.80
CA GLY A 10 -33.43 15.20 8.75
C GLY A 10 -32.57 14.02 8.24
N ARG A 11 -32.24 13.98 6.95
CA ARG A 11 -31.23 13.06 6.41
C ARG A 11 -29.85 13.49 6.90
N GLY A 12 -29.52 13.21 8.15
CA GLY A 12 -28.15 13.11 8.62
C GLY A 12 -27.53 11.88 7.93
N GLY A 13 -26.70 12.09 6.92
CA GLY A 13 -26.02 10.99 6.25
C GLY A 13 -25.19 10.19 7.27
N ALA A 14 -25.29 8.85 7.24
CA ALA A 14 -24.50 7.99 8.12
C ALA A 14 -23.02 8.34 8.06
N THR A 15 -22.33 8.37 9.21
CA THR A 15 -20.89 8.62 9.32
C THR A 15 -20.13 7.55 8.53
N LEU A 16 -19.20 7.98 7.66
CA LEU A 16 -18.31 7.07 6.94
C LEU A 16 -17.12 6.70 7.82
N CYS A 17 -16.65 5.47 7.70
CA CYS A 17 -15.49 4.96 8.42
C CYS A 17 -14.35 4.64 7.45
N LEU A 18 -13.19 5.26 7.68
CA LEU A 18 -11.97 5.13 6.88
C LEU A 18 -10.90 4.39 7.66
N GLY A 19 -10.43 3.25 7.12
CA GLY A 19 -9.29 2.52 7.66
C GLY A 19 -7.97 3.01 7.06
N ASN A 20 -6.99 3.36 7.89
CA ASN A 20 -5.69 3.84 7.46
C ASN A 20 -4.56 3.14 8.20
N VAL A 21 -3.40 3.00 7.55
CA VAL A 21 -2.20 2.50 8.23
C VAL A 21 -1.57 3.59 9.11
N SER A 22 -0.90 3.17 10.18
CA SER A 22 -0.35 4.11 11.16
C SER A 22 1.04 4.68 10.81
N PHE A 23 1.66 4.26 9.70
CA PHE A 23 3.00 4.70 9.28
C PHE A 23 3.05 6.18 8.86
N LEU A 24 4.26 6.76 8.92
CA LEU A 24 4.48 8.16 8.53
C LEU A 24 4.06 8.46 7.10
N ASN A 25 4.32 7.54 6.16
CA ASN A 25 3.98 7.70 4.73
C ASN A 25 2.48 7.77 4.43
N ALA A 26 1.61 7.38 5.35
CA ALA A 26 0.17 7.50 5.15
C ALA A 26 -0.40 8.87 5.59
N ARG A 27 0.38 9.69 6.29
CA ARG A 27 -0.09 10.97 6.83
C ARG A 27 -0.53 11.97 5.77
N PRO A 28 0.18 12.12 4.62
CA PRO A 28 -0.29 13.01 3.56
C PRO A 28 -1.65 12.62 2.98
N LEU A 29 -1.99 11.32 2.97
CA LEU A 29 -3.22 10.82 2.37
C LEU A 29 -4.49 11.12 3.16
N VAL A 30 -4.35 11.53 4.42
CA VAL A 30 -5.48 11.80 5.34
C VAL A 30 -5.41 13.21 5.95
N TRP A 31 -4.57 14.09 5.42
CA TRP A 31 -4.39 15.44 5.94
C TRP A 31 -5.70 16.23 5.95
N GLY A 32 -6.06 16.76 7.12
CA GLY A 32 -7.25 17.57 7.31
C GLY A 32 -8.58 16.80 7.33
N LEU A 33 -8.59 15.49 7.08
CA LEU A 33 -9.81 14.69 7.11
C LEU A 33 -10.37 14.53 8.52
N GLU A 34 -9.53 14.63 9.54
CA GLU A 34 -9.92 14.61 10.96
C GLU A 34 -10.87 15.75 11.36
N ASN A 35 -10.96 16.81 10.55
CA ASN A 35 -11.84 17.96 10.81
C ASN A 35 -13.29 17.72 10.32
N HIS A 36 -13.58 16.61 9.66
CA HIS A 36 -14.91 16.28 9.14
C HIS A 36 -15.70 15.46 10.13
N THR A 37 -16.83 16.00 10.61
CA THR A 37 -17.69 15.37 11.62
C THR A 37 -18.48 14.14 11.13
N ASP A 38 -18.58 13.98 9.80
CA ASP A 38 -19.22 12.85 9.11
C ASP A 38 -18.25 11.75 8.68
N LEU A 39 -16.99 11.81 9.16
CA LEU A 39 -15.94 10.85 8.86
C LEU A 39 -15.19 10.44 10.13
N VAL A 40 -15.02 9.14 10.32
CA VAL A 40 -14.16 8.55 11.35
C VAL A 40 -12.95 7.92 10.70
N ILE A 41 -11.75 8.23 11.18
CA ILE A 41 -10.50 7.64 10.72
C ILE A 41 -9.99 6.67 11.79
N VAL A 42 -9.83 5.41 11.41
CA VAL A 42 -9.26 4.37 12.28
C VAL A 42 -7.89 3.99 11.75
N HIS A 43 -6.88 4.01 12.63
CA HIS A 43 -5.53 3.57 12.29
C HIS A 43 -5.31 2.15 12.80
N ASP A 44 -4.98 1.22 11.90
CA ASP A 44 -4.75 -0.19 12.24
C ASP A 44 -3.65 -0.81 11.37
N VAL A 45 -3.33 -2.07 11.63
CA VAL A 45 -2.40 -2.85 10.81
C VAL A 45 -3.08 -3.36 9.54
N PRO A 46 -2.33 -3.58 8.45
CA PRO A 46 -2.90 -3.94 7.15
C PRO A 46 -3.83 -5.16 7.16
N SER A 47 -3.50 -6.21 7.92
CA SER A 47 -4.33 -7.41 8.02
C SER A 47 -5.72 -7.11 8.58
N ARG A 48 -5.80 -6.33 9.67
CA ARG A 48 -7.06 -5.91 10.27
C ARG A 48 -7.87 -4.95 9.40
N LEU A 49 -7.18 -4.09 8.63
CA LEU A 49 -7.86 -3.22 7.68
C LEU A 49 -8.60 -4.01 6.60
N LEU A 50 -7.98 -5.08 6.07
CA LEU A 50 -8.63 -5.96 5.09
C LEU A 50 -9.84 -6.67 5.68
N GLU A 51 -9.70 -7.23 6.88
CA GLU A 51 -10.80 -7.87 7.61
C GLU A 51 -11.94 -6.88 7.91
N GLY A 52 -11.59 -5.67 8.34
CA GLY A 52 -12.56 -4.61 8.63
C GLY A 52 -13.35 -4.16 7.41
N VAL A 53 -12.73 -4.04 6.24
CA VAL A 53 -13.45 -3.79 4.97
C VAL A 53 -14.36 -4.97 4.65
N ALA A 54 -13.89 -6.20 4.82
CA ALA A 54 -14.67 -7.41 4.58
C ALA A 54 -15.92 -7.49 5.46
N ALA A 55 -15.76 -7.17 6.74
CA ALA A 55 -16.85 -7.16 7.72
C ALA A 55 -17.78 -5.94 7.60
N GLY A 56 -17.39 -4.91 6.81
CA GLY A 56 -18.14 -3.66 6.68
C GLY A 56 -17.92 -2.66 7.80
N HIS A 57 -16.87 -2.85 8.61
CA HIS A 57 -16.48 -1.90 9.64
C HIS A 57 -15.84 -0.63 9.02
N TYR A 58 -15.20 -0.77 7.86
CA TYR A 58 -14.64 0.34 7.08
C TYR A 58 -15.35 0.45 5.74
N ASP A 59 -15.71 1.65 5.36
CA ASP A 59 -16.29 1.97 4.06
C ASP A 59 -15.23 1.98 2.97
N VAL A 60 -14.05 2.48 3.31
CA VAL A 60 -12.85 2.48 2.48
C VAL A 60 -11.64 2.28 3.38
N ALA A 61 -10.61 1.60 2.89
CA ALA A 61 -9.35 1.46 3.62
C ALA A 61 -8.14 1.51 2.68
N LEU A 62 -6.99 1.94 3.23
CA LEU A 62 -5.71 1.90 2.56
C LEU A 62 -5.12 0.49 2.69
N LEU A 63 -5.32 -0.33 1.68
CA LEU A 63 -4.97 -1.76 1.70
C LEU A 63 -3.73 -2.06 0.87
N PRO A 64 -2.93 -3.08 1.26
CA PRO A 64 -1.83 -3.59 0.46
C PRO A 64 -2.27 -3.97 -0.96
N ALA A 65 -1.48 -3.60 -1.97
CA ALA A 65 -1.83 -3.81 -3.37
C ALA A 65 -2.12 -5.29 -3.71
N ILE A 66 -1.40 -6.23 -3.08
CA ILE A 66 -1.63 -7.67 -3.28
C ILE A 66 -2.98 -8.15 -2.76
N ASP A 67 -3.53 -7.49 -1.73
CA ASP A 67 -4.78 -7.89 -1.08
C ASP A 67 -5.99 -7.66 -1.97
N TYR A 68 -5.87 -6.82 -3.00
CA TYR A 68 -6.84 -6.71 -4.06
C TYR A 68 -7.17 -8.07 -4.71
N GLN A 69 -6.17 -8.94 -4.85
CA GLN A 69 -6.34 -10.27 -5.45
C GLN A 69 -6.85 -11.33 -4.47
N ARG A 70 -6.86 -11.03 -3.16
CA ARG A 70 -7.37 -11.96 -2.14
C ARG A 70 -8.90 -11.95 -2.00
N ARG A 71 -9.56 -10.90 -2.55
CA ARG A 71 -11.01 -10.73 -2.44
C ARG A 71 -11.61 -10.28 -3.77
N ASP A 72 -12.71 -10.92 -4.14
CA ASP A 72 -13.37 -10.65 -5.44
C ASP A 72 -14.31 -9.43 -5.38
N ASP A 73 -14.66 -8.96 -4.19
CA ASP A 73 -15.62 -7.88 -3.95
C ASP A 73 -14.98 -6.48 -3.80
N LEU A 74 -13.67 -6.36 -3.95
CA LEU A 74 -12.97 -5.08 -3.87
C LEU A 74 -12.93 -4.35 -5.21
N CYS A 75 -12.98 -3.00 -5.15
CA CYS A 75 -12.57 -2.10 -6.21
C CYS A 75 -11.59 -1.04 -5.67
N VAL A 76 -10.74 -0.53 -6.56
CA VAL A 76 -9.74 0.50 -6.25
C VAL A 76 -10.40 1.87 -6.33
N VAL A 77 -10.17 2.71 -5.32
CA VAL A 77 -10.53 4.13 -5.32
C VAL A 77 -9.28 4.92 -5.72
N PRO A 78 -9.19 5.47 -6.97
CA PRO A 78 -7.95 6.05 -7.50
C PRO A 78 -7.67 7.47 -6.94
N ALA A 79 -7.98 7.68 -5.66
CA ALA A 79 -7.80 8.97 -4.97
C ALA A 79 -6.40 9.17 -4.39
N GLY A 80 -5.62 8.10 -4.30
CA GLY A 80 -4.26 8.11 -3.78
C GLY A 80 -3.82 6.73 -3.29
N GLY A 81 -2.52 6.60 -3.06
CA GLY A 81 -1.90 5.38 -2.56
C GLY A 81 -0.50 5.64 -2.04
N ILE A 82 0.19 4.60 -1.60
CA ILE A 82 1.59 4.63 -1.19
C ILE A 82 2.41 3.92 -2.26
N GLY A 83 3.25 4.65 -2.96
CA GLY A 83 4.10 4.13 -4.02
C GLY A 83 5.47 4.77 -4.04
N CYS A 84 6.28 4.36 -5.02
CA CYS A 84 7.60 4.93 -5.31
C CYS A 84 7.90 4.84 -6.81
N ASP A 85 8.91 5.59 -7.25
CA ASP A 85 9.47 5.48 -8.60
C ASP A 85 11.00 5.34 -8.50
N GLY A 86 11.46 4.20 -8.03
CA GLY A 86 12.81 3.91 -7.60
C GLY A 86 12.90 3.73 -6.08
N ALA A 87 13.85 4.39 -5.42
CA ALA A 87 14.11 4.20 -3.99
C ALA A 87 12.88 4.44 -3.09
N THR A 88 12.65 3.51 -2.15
CA THR A 88 11.59 3.63 -1.16
C THR A 88 12.08 4.11 0.19
N LEU A 89 13.35 3.89 0.50
CA LEU A 89 13.97 4.03 1.82
C LEU A 89 13.42 3.04 2.88
N THR A 90 12.12 2.80 2.90
CA THR A 90 11.42 2.08 3.98
C THR A 90 10.87 0.70 3.61
N VAL A 91 11.29 0.14 2.49
CA VAL A 91 10.97 -1.26 2.14
C VAL A 91 12.27 -1.93 1.71
N ARG A 92 12.96 -2.56 2.68
CA ARG A 92 14.34 -3.04 2.49
C ARG A 92 14.54 -4.47 2.96
N ILE A 93 15.40 -5.18 2.21
CA ILE A 93 16.00 -6.43 2.65
C ILE A 93 17.39 -6.09 3.23
N PHE A 94 17.59 -6.40 4.51
CA PHE A 94 18.88 -6.41 5.18
C PHE A 94 19.43 -7.82 5.13
N SER A 95 20.63 -8.03 4.58
CA SER A 95 21.17 -9.36 4.33
C SER A 95 22.60 -9.53 4.83
N ARG A 96 22.91 -10.75 5.30
CA ARG A 96 24.26 -11.18 5.64
C ARG A 96 25.03 -11.69 4.40
N LYS A 97 24.31 -11.87 3.28
CA LYS A 97 24.79 -12.44 2.03
C LYS A 97 24.47 -11.54 0.83
N PRO A 98 25.16 -11.68 -0.29
CA PRO A 98 24.76 -11.11 -1.58
C PRO A 98 23.32 -11.55 -1.94
N LEU A 99 22.65 -10.76 -2.80
CA LEU A 99 21.25 -10.98 -3.17
C LEU A 99 21.01 -12.40 -3.72
N GLU A 100 21.95 -12.86 -4.54
CA GLU A 100 21.91 -14.16 -5.24
C GLU A 100 22.06 -15.35 -4.31
N GLU A 101 22.56 -15.14 -3.10
CA GLU A 101 22.80 -16.19 -2.10
C GLU A 101 21.71 -16.28 -1.02
N ILE A 102 20.72 -15.37 -1.04
CA ILE A 102 19.64 -15.34 -0.05
C ILE A 102 18.76 -16.57 -0.26
N SER A 103 18.75 -17.47 0.70
CA SER A 103 17.92 -18.70 0.71
C SER A 103 16.83 -18.68 1.77
N SER A 104 16.95 -17.82 2.78
CA SER A 104 15.96 -17.64 3.84
C SER A 104 15.73 -16.16 4.17
N LEU A 105 14.46 -15.78 4.34
CA LEU A 105 14.04 -14.39 4.55
C LEU A 105 13.09 -14.32 5.75
N ALA A 106 13.52 -13.64 6.80
CA ALA A 106 12.64 -13.28 7.91
C ALA A 106 11.77 -12.09 7.52
N PHE A 107 10.47 -12.14 7.82
CA PHE A 107 9.51 -11.10 7.44
C PHE A 107 8.48 -10.82 8.54
N ASP A 108 7.90 -9.63 8.50
CA ASP A 108 6.78 -9.22 9.35
C ASP A 108 5.46 -9.56 8.63
N GLY A 109 4.57 -10.31 9.28
CA GLY A 109 3.29 -10.76 8.72
C GLY A 109 2.37 -9.63 8.22
N ASP A 110 2.54 -8.42 8.75
CA ASP A 110 1.76 -7.25 8.31
C ASP A 110 2.16 -6.70 6.93
N SER A 111 3.20 -7.24 6.30
CA SER A 111 3.79 -6.71 5.07
C SER A 111 3.42 -7.51 3.82
N HIS A 112 2.15 -7.76 3.57
CA HIS A 112 1.69 -8.63 2.48
C HIS A 112 2.29 -8.29 1.10
N THR A 113 2.18 -7.04 0.66
CA THR A 113 2.72 -6.60 -0.65
C THR A 113 4.23 -6.71 -0.71
N SER A 114 4.95 -6.28 0.35
CA SER A 114 6.42 -6.27 0.33
C SER A 114 7.01 -7.67 0.39
N VAL A 115 6.36 -8.60 1.08
CA VAL A 115 6.75 -10.03 1.08
C VAL A 115 6.58 -10.63 -0.31
N ALA A 116 5.45 -10.40 -0.97
CA ALA A 116 5.21 -10.86 -2.33
C ALA A 116 6.23 -10.25 -3.31
N LEU A 117 6.51 -8.94 -3.19
CA LEU A 117 7.49 -8.25 -4.00
C LEU A 117 8.91 -8.83 -3.82
N ALA A 118 9.33 -9.07 -2.58
CA ALA A 118 10.63 -9.70 -2.29
C ALA A 118 10.76 -11.08 -2.91
N CYS A 119 9.71 -11.91 -2.79
CA CYS A 119 9.69 -13.24 -3.41
C CYS A 119 9.77 -13.18 -4.94
N ILE A 120 9.05 -12.26 -5.57
CA ILE A 120 9.09 -12.05 -7.03
C ILE A 120 10.49 -11.62 -7.44
N LEU A 121 11.05 -10.57 -6.83
CA LEU A 121 12.35 -10.02 -7.22
C LEU A 121 13.49 -11.02 -7.04
N LEU A 122 13.50 -11.78 -5.95
CA LEU A 122 14.48 -12.84 -5.74
C LEU A 122 14.33 -13.98 -6.76
N ALA A 123 13.08 -14.36 -7.09
CA ALA A 123 12.84 -15.39 -8.10
C ALA A 123 13.23 -14.92 -9.51
N GLU A 124 12.89 -13.69 -9.91
CA GLU A 124 13.19 -13.13 -11.23
C GLU A 124 14.70 -12.87 -11.43
N ARG A 125 15.38 -12.38 -10.40
CA ARG A 125 16.81 -11.98 -10.51
C ARG A 125 17.77 -13.12 -10.15
N CYS A 126 17.37 -14.00 -9.24
CA CYS A 126 18.27 -15.02 -8.68
C CYS A 126 17.80 -16.45 -8.95
N GLY A 127 16.69 -16.63 -9.66
CA GLY A 127 16.15 -17.94 -10.03
C GLY A 127 15.63 -18.78 -8.86
N ARG A 128 15.50 -18.23 -7.67
CA ARG A 128 15.08 -18.95 -6.48
C ARG A 128 14.12 -18.15 -5.58
N ARG A 129 13.26 -18.88 -4.85
CA ARG A 129 12.46 -18.28 -3.78
C ARG A 129 13.13 -18.55 -2.43
N PRO A 130 13.17 -17.56 -1.54
CA PRO A 130 13.64 -17.79 -0.19
C PRO A 130 12.63 -18.61 0.62
N GLN A 131 13.13 -19.37 1.59
CA GLN A 131 12.28 -19.87 2.66
C GLN A 131 11.82 -18.71 3.52
N LEU A 132 10.52 -18.53 3.63
CA LEU A 132 9.93 -17.47 4.44
C LEU A 132 9.81 -17.91 5.91
N VAL A 133 10.23 -17.04 6.82
CA VAL A 133 10.18 -17.27 8.28
C VAL A 133 9.57 -16.04 8.93
N GLU A 134 8.49 -16.22 9.68
CA GLU A 134 7.89 -15.13 10.46
C GLU A 134 8.90 -14.54 11.44
N ILE A 135 8.96 -13.21 11.56
CA ILE A 135 9.93 -12.51 12.42
C ILE A 135 9.75 -12.84 13.90
N SER A 136 8.55 -13.26 14.30
CA SER A 136 8.22 -13.74 15.64
C SER A 136 8.75 -15.14 15.95
N SER A 137 9.16 -15.90 14.92
CA SER A 137 9.72 -17.24 15.09
C SER A 137 11.14 -17.19 15.66
N PRO A 138 11.51 -18.10 16.59
CA PRO A 138 12.90 -18.21 17.05
C PRO A 138 13.91 -18.47 15.92
N ARG A 139 13.47 -19.02 14.76
CA ARG A 139 14.32 -19.26 13.58
C ARG A 139 14.64 -18.00 12.79
N ALA A 140 13.94 -16.88 13.05
CA ALA A 140 14.11 -15.63 12.28
C ALA A 140 15.53 -15.07 12.38
N GLU A 141 16.18 -15.21 13.54
CA GLU A 141 17.56 -14.73 13.74
C GLU A 141 18.61 -15.51 12.93
N ALA A 142 18.32 -16.75 12.57
CA ALA A 142 19.19 -17.59 11.75
C ALA A 142 19.00 -17.39 10.24
N CYS A 143 18.02 -16.60 9.80
CA CYS A 143 17.79 -16.33 8.38
C CYS A 143 18.94 -15.54 7.75
N ASP A 144 19.19 -15.79 6.46
CA ASP A 144 20.18 -15.04 5.68
C ASP A 144 19.87 -13.56 5.62
N ALA A 145 18.59 -13.23 5.55
CA ALA A 145 18.13 -11.85 5.39
C ALA A 145 16.83 -11.58 6.17
N ARG A 146 16.53 -10.29 6.34
CA ARG A 146 15.33 -9.78 6.99
C ARG A 146 14.69 -8.70 6.13
N LEU A 147 13.41 -8.83 5.84
CA LEU A 147 12.59 -7.80 5.21
C LEU A 147 11.98 -6.92 6.31
N LEU A 148 12.24 -5.63 6.24
CA LEU A 148 11.64 -4.61 7.11
C LEU A 148 10.89 -3.57 6.29
N ILE A 149 9.82 -3.04 6.89
CA ILE A 149 9.00 -2.00 6.28
C ILE A 149 8.71 -0.84 7.25
N GLY A 150 8.39 0.33 6.66
CA GLY A 150 7.90 1.49 7.37
C GLY A 150 8.91 2.09 8.33
N ASP A 151 8.41 2.68 9.42
CA ASP A 151 9.21 3.43 10.38
C ASP A 151 10.31 2.58 11.04
N LYS A 152 10.14 1.25 11.10
CA LYS A 152 11.12 0.29 11.67
C LYS A 152 12.46 0.31 10.94
N VAL A 153 12.48 0.66 9.65
CA VAL A 153 13.71 0.75 8.84
C VAL A 153 14.59 1.91 9.29
N VAL A 154 13.98 3.02 9.69
CA VAL A 154 14.69 4.26 10.08
C VAL A 154 14.96 4.31 11.59
N SER A 155 14.00 3.87 12.39
CA SER A 155 14.06 4.00 13.86
C SER A 155 14.93 2.97 14.57
N ARG A 156 15.47 1.97 13.86
CA ARG A 156 16.28 0.89 14.44
C ARG A 156 17.65 0.82 13.80
N ARG A 157 18.62 0.32 14.56
CA ARG A 157 19.93 -0.06 14.02
C ARG A 157 19.81 -1.45 13.39
N HIS A 158 20.55 -1.65 12.30
CA HIS A 158 20.57 -2.90 11.54
C HIS A 158 21.97 -3.51 11.55
N ASP A 159 22.60 -3.55 12.74
CA ASP A 159 23.94 -4.09 12.91
C ASP A 159 23.97 -5.59 12.57
N GLY A 160 25.08 -6.05 11.97
CA GLY A 160 25.28 -7.46 11.60
C GLY A 160 24.81 -7.85 10.19
N TYR A 161 24.21 -6.92 9.42
CA TYR A 161 23.96 -7.08 8.00
C TYR A 161 25.05 -6.41 7.17
N ARG A 162 25.43 -7.05 6.05
CA ARG A 162 26.50 -6.59 5.16
C ARG A 162 25.99 -5.93 3.89
N CYS A 163 24.75 -6.26 3.53
CA CYS A 163 24.09 -5.80 2.31
C CYS A 163 22.71 -5.25 2.63
N GLU A 164 22.31 -4.23 1.89
CA GLU A 164 20.98 -3.65 1.95
C GLU A 164 20.41 -3.54 0.53
N PHE A 165 19.16 -3.98 0.34
CA PHE A 165 18.49 -3.94 -0.95
C PHE A 165 17.15 -3.23 -0.80
N ASP A 166 16.98 -2.10 -1.49
CA ASP A 166 15.73 -1.37 -1.56
C ASP A 166 14.84 -1.99 -2.64
N LEU A 167 13.65 -2.48 -2.24
CA LEU A 167 12.78 -3.21 -3.16
C LEU A 167 12.19 -2.33 -4.27
N GLY A 168 12.04 -1.03 -4.03
CA GLY A 168 11.59 -0.11 -5.06
C GLY A 168 12.66 0.11 -6.13
N VAL A 169 13.93 0.22 -5.74
CA VAL A 169 15.06 0.27 -6.69
C VAL A 169 15.08 -1.00 -7.52
N LEU A 170 15.06 -2.17 -6.87
CA LEU A 170 15.11 -3.46 -7.57
C LEU A 170 13.92 -3.64 -8.52
N TRP A 171 12.72 -3.19 -8.14
CA TRP A 171 11.54 -3.23 -9.01
C TRP A 171 11.71 -2.31 -10.22
N LYS A 172 12.14 -1.06 -10.01
CA LYS A 172 12.36 -0.09 -11.09
C LYS A 172 13.39 -0.57 -12.09
N GLU A 173 14.50 -1.14 -11.62
CA GLU A 173 15.53 -1.74 -12.47
C GLU A 173 15.01 -2.93 -13.27
N HIS A 174 14.13 -3.76 -12.67
CA HIS A 174 13.61 -4.96 -13.32
C HIS A 174 12.52 -4.64 -14.36
N THR A 175 11.65 -3.65 -14.09
CA THR A 175 10.44 -3.41 -14.87
C THR A 175 10.40 -2.07 -15.61
N GLY A 176 11.22 -1.10 -15.21
CA GLY A 176 11.12 0.29 -15.67
C GLY A 176 9.90 1.07 -15.12
N LEU A 177 9.03 0.42 -14.35
CA LEU A 177 7.78 1.01 -13.85
C LEU A 177 7.90 1.49 -12.39
N PRO A 178 7.05 2.43 -11.95
CA PRO A 178 6.87 2.72 -10.52
C PRO A 178 6.30 1.49 -9.79
N PHE A 179 6.29 1.53 -8.45
CA PHE A 179 5.64 0.50 -7.64
C PHE A 179 4.57 1.11 -6.73
N LEU A 180 3.46 0.38 -6.57
CA LEU A 180 2.35 0.75 -5.69
C LEU A 180 2.24 -0.29 -4.57
N PHE A 181 2.54 0.14 -3.32
CA PHE A 181 2.52 -0.74 -2.13
C PHE A 181 1.12 -0.89 -1.55
N ALA A 182 0.39 0.22 -1.48
CA ALA A 182 -0.96 0.27 -0.94
C ALA A 182 -1.80 1.30 -1.69
N VAL A 183 -3.11 1.06 -1.78
CA VAL A 183 -4.06 1.94 -2.45
C VAL A 183 -5.40 1.90 -1.71
N TRP A 184 -6.16 2.99 -1.82
CA TRP A 184 -7.53 3.02 -1.30
C TRP A 184 -8.40 1.98 -2.00
N MET A 185 -9.06 1.15 -1.21
CA MET A 185 -10.00 0.13 -1.72
C MET A 185 -11.29 0.15 -0.91
N THR A 186 -12.38 -0.17 -1.60
CA THR A 186 -13.72 -0.34 -1.01
C THR A 186 -14.39 -1.58 -1.55
N ARG A 187 -15.47 -2.04 -0.93
CA ARG A 187 -16.32 -3.10 -1.50
C ARG A 187 -17.11 -2.57 -2.69
N ARG A 188 -17.28 -3.39 -3.69
CA ARG A 188 -18.16 -3.07 -4.83
C ARG A 188 -19.58 -2.76 -4.35
N GLY A 189 -20.19 -1.76 -4.95
CA GLY A 189 -21.54 -1.32 -4.61
C GLY A 189 -21.65 -0.48 -3.33
N ARG A 190 -20.52 -0.24 -2.62
CA ARG A 190 -20.54 0.70 -1.49
C ARG A 190 -20.63 2.13 -2.01
N ASP A 191 -21.60 2.89 -1.54
CA ASP A 191 -21.68 4.32 -1.81
C ASP A 191 -20.74 5.10 -0.87
N LEU A 192 -19.71 5.70 -1.44
CA LEU A 192 -18.74 6.54 -0.74
C LEU A 192 -19.09 8.03 -0.80
N ARG A 193 -20.19 8.39 -1.46
CA ARG A 193 -20.59 9.80 -1.66
C ARG A 193 -19.44 10.62 -2.26
N ASP A 194 -19.07 11.73 -1.67
CA ASP A 194 -17.97 12.62 -2.10
C ASP A 194 -16.59 12.23 -1.51
N LEU A 195 -16.51 11.15 -0.72
CA LEU A 195 -15.26 10.74 -0.05
C LEU A 195 -14.08 10.55 -1.00
N PRO A 196 -14.21 9.99 -2.22
CA PRO A 196 -13.08 9.91 -3.18
C PRO A 196 -12.49 11.28 -3.53
N LEU A 197 -13.33 12.30 -3.67
CA LEU A 197 -12.88 13.67 -3.91
C LEU A 197 -12.19 14.26 -2.68
N ARG A 198 -12.72 14.01 -1.47
CA ARG A 198 -12.09 14.43 -0.21
C ARG A 198 -10.73 13.77 0.00
N LEU A 199 -10.59 12.48 -0.31
CA LEU A 199 -9.31 11.76 -0.27
C LEU A 199 -8.27 12.35 -1.24
N SER A 200 -8.69 12.68 -2.46
CA SER A 200 -7.81 13.33 -3.45
C SER A 200 -7.33 14.70 -2.95
N ARG A 201 -8.23 15.51 -2.41
CA ARG A 201 -7.89 16.81 -1.82
C ARG A 201 -6.99 16.70 -0.60
N ALA A 202 -7.26 15.73 0.30
CA ALA A 202 -6.43 15.48 1.47
C ALA A 202 -4.99 15.13 1.06
N ARG A 203 -4.80 14.28 0.04
CA ARG A 203 -3.49 13.97 -0.54
C ARG A 203 -2.80 15.24 -1.06
N GLU A 204 -3.49 16.05 -1.87
CA GLU A 204 -2.93 17.26 -2.46
C GLU A 204 -2.52 18.30 -1.39
N GLU A 205 -3.38 18.52 -0.42
CA GLU A 205 -3.09 19.42 0.70
C GLU A 205 -2.00 18.82 1.63
N GLY A 206 -2.01 17.52 1.87
CA GLY A 206 -0.98 16.85 2.66
C GLY A 206 0.42 17.00 2.04
N LEU A 207 0.53 16.94 0.71
CA LEU A 207 1.80 17.16 0.01
C LEU A 207 2.28 18.62 0.08
N LYS A 208 1.38 19.60 0.16
CA LYS A 208 1.73 21.00 0.40
C LYS A 208 2.13 21.27 1.85
N ASN A 209 1.68 20.43 2.78
CA ASN A 209 1.88 20.59 4.22
C ASN A 209 2.87 19.58 4.83
N VAL A 210 3.83 19.08 4.02
CA VAL A 210 4.82 18.08 4.50
C VAL A 210 5.59 18.56 5.73
N ASP A 211 5.98 19.84 5.78
CA ASP A 211 6.69 20.40 6.95
C ASP A 211 5.85 20.33 8.23
N ALA A 212 4.56 20.61 8.15
CA ALA A 212 3.64 20.48 9.29
C ALA A 212 3.46 19.03 9.72
N ILE A 213 3.36 18.11 8.75
CA ILE A 213 3.31 16.66 9.01
C ILE A 213 4.59 16.21 9.72
N VAL A 214 5.76 16.61 9.22
CA VAL A 214 7.05 16.26 9.81
C VAL A 214 7.15 16.79 11.23
N ALA A 215 6.80 18.06 11.47
CA ALA A 215 6.83 18.65 12.79
C ALA A 215 5.91 17.94 13.80
N ARG A 216 4.74 17.48 13.35
CA ARG A 216 3.73 16.82 14.19
C ARG A 216 4.05 15.33 14.44
N ASP A 217 4.45 14.59 13.39
CA ASP A 217 4.40 13.14 13.38
C ASP A 217 5.77 12.44 13.34
N ALA A 218 6.87 13.11 12.91
CA ALA A 218 8.15 12.45 12.67
C ALA A 218 8.90 12.09 13.98
N GLY A 219 9.00 13.04 14.91
CA GLY A 219 9.80 12.87 16.13
C GLY A 219 9.32 11.71 16.99
N GLY A 220 8.01 11.58 17.24
CA GLY A 220 7.42 10.49 18.01
C GLY A 220 7.59 9.10 17.38
N ARG A 221 8.01 9.03 16.11
CA ARG A 221 8.27 7.81 15.34
C ARG A 221 9.76 7.51 15.18
N GLY A 222 10.63 8.34 15.77
CA GLY A 222 12.08 8.20 15.66
C GLY A 222 12.66 8.63 14.31
N TRP A 223 11.97 9.49 13.55
CA TRP A 223 12.46 10.01 12.29
C TRP A 223 13.23 11.32 12.47
N PRO A 224 14.46 11.42 11.90
CA PRO A 224 15.10 12.72 11.72
C PRO A 224 14.26 13.60 10.77
N ALA A 225 14.05 14.87 11.12
CA ALA A 225 13.12 15.76 10.40
C ALA A 225 13.46 15.91 8.91
N ASP A 226 14.75 16.11 8.56
CA ASP A 226 15.19 16.29 7.18
C ASP A 226 15.00 15.01 6.35
N LEU A 227 15.27 13.84 6.96
CA LEU A 227 15.03 12.56 6.31
C LEU A 227 13.54 12.33 6.09
N ALA A 228 12.69 12.63 7.08
CA ALA A 228 11.24 12.53 6.97
C ALA A 228 10.69 13.44 5.86
N ARG A 229 11.20 14.67 5.77
CA ARG A 229 10.84 15.62 4.70
C ARG A 229 11.21 15.06 3.32
N THR A 230 12.44 14.63 3.12
CA THR A 230 12.89 14.03 1.86
C THR A 230 12.07 12.79 1.52
N TYR A 231 11.80 11.95 2.50
CA TYR A 231 10.99 10.74 2.34
C TYR A 231 9.59 11.06 1.81
N LEU A 232 8.86 11.95 2.50
CA LEU A 232 7.47 12.27 2.15
C LEU A 232 7.33 13.08 0.85
N SER A 233 8.28 13.98 0.55
CA SER A 233 8.16 14.90 -0.59
C SER A 233 8.82 14.36 -1.87
N THR A 234 9.85 13.54 -1.76
CA THR A 234 10.70 13.15 -2.90
C THR A 234 10.59 11.67 -3.22
N LEU A 235 10.78 10.80 -2.22
CA LEU A 235 10.87 9.36 -2.44
C LEU A 235 9.49 8.74 -2.61
N MET A 236 8.53 9.07 -1.76
CA MET A 236 7.18 8.56 -1.87
C MET A 236 6.40 9.21 -3.00
N LYS A 237 5.61 8.40 -3.68
CA LYS A 237 4.67 8.82 -4.73
C LYS A 237 3.26 8.41 -4.31
N TYR A 238 2.35 9.37 -4.35
CA TYR A 238 1.00 9.19 -3.80
C TYR A 238 -0.08 9.16 -4.88
N GLU A 239 0.29 9.43 -6.11
CA GLU A 239 -0.63 9.42 -7.23
C GLU A 239 -0.96 7.99 -7.65
N VAL A 240 -2.21 7.78 -8.05
CA VAL A 240 -2.71 6.51 -8.62
C VAL A 240 -3.33 6.82 -9.98
N GLY A 241 -2.47 6.82 -10.99
CA GLY A 241 -2.84 7.04 -12.38
C GLY A 241 -2.65 5.78 -13.25
N PRO A 242 -2.78 5.91 -14.57
CA PRO A 242 -2.68 4.76 -15.49
C PRO A 242 -1.37 3.98 -15.37
N VAL A 243 -0.23 4.66 -15.18
CA VAL A 243 1.09 4.00 -15.07
C VAL A 243 1.20 3.20 -13.77
N GLN A 244 0.68 3.71 -12.65
CA GLN A 244 0.67 3.01 -11.37
C GLN A 244 -0.28 1.80 -11.40
N LEU A 245 -1.42 1.92 -12.07
CA LEU A 245 -2.36 0.81 -12.27
C LEU A 245 -1.76 -0.26 -13.20
N GLN A 246 -1.03 0.13 -14.24
CA GLN A 246 -0.27 -0.79 -15.09
C GLN A 246 0.79 -1.55 -14.28
N ALA A 247 1.54 -0.84 -13.43
CA ALA A 247 2.54 -1.45 -12.56
C ALA A 247 1.91 -2.44 -11.57
N MET A 248 0.76 -2.07 -10.98
CA MET A 248 0.00 -2.94 -10.09
C MET A 248 -0.51 -4.20 -10.82
N ALA A 249 -0.98 -4.07 -12.06
CA ALA A 249 -1.42 -5.21 -12.88
C ALA A 249 -0.24 -6.14 -13.22
N LEU A 250 0.93 -5.59 -13.58
CA LEU A 250 2.15 -6.37 -13.80
C LEU A 250 2.57 -7.12 -12.51
N PHE A 251 2.56 -6.44 -11.37
CA PHE A 251 2.86 -7.05 -10.07
C PHE A 251 1.94 -8.23 -9.78
N HIS A 252 0.63 -8.11 -10.01
CA HIS A 252 -0.32 -9.20 -9.84
C HIS A 252 -0.05 -10.36 -10.81
N ALA A 253 0.30 -10.08 -12.07
CA ALA A 253 0.65 -11.11 -13.05
C ALA A 253 1.92 -11.88 -12.63
N LEU A 254 2.94 -11.18 -12.14
CA LEU A 254 4.15 -11.79 -11.60
C LEU A 254 3.87 -12.61 -10.33
N ALA A 255 3.03 -12.09 -9.43
CA ALA A 255 2.61 -12.81 -8.24
C ALA A 255 1.91 -14.12 -8.59
N ALA A 256 1.03 -14.12 -9.60
CA ALA A 256 0.39 -15.35 -10.10
C ALA A 256 1.41 -16.30 -10.73
N ARG A 257 2.30 -15.81 -11.60
CA ARG A 257 3.35 -16.61 -12.24
C ARG A 257 4.24 -17.32 -11.23
N HIS A 258 4.53 -16.64 -10.12
CA HIS A 258 5.29 -17.21 -9.01
C HIS A 258 4.44 -17.95 -7.98
N GLY A 259 3.15 -18.25 -8.24
CA GLY A 259 2.25 -19.00 -7.34
C GLY A 259 2.06 -18.36 -5.97
N LEU A 260 2.10 -17.03 -5.90
CA LEU A 260 1.81 -16.25 -4.70
C LEU A 260 0.32 -15.89 -4.59
N LEU A 261 -0.45 -16.17 -5.64
CA LEU A 261 -1.90 -16.05 -5.66
C LEU A 261 -2.54 -17.44 -5.79
N ALA A 262 -3.64 -17.63 -5.09
CA ALA A 262 -4.41 -18.89 -5.14
C ALA A 262 -5.19 -19.08 -6.45
N ARG A 263 -5.39 -17.98 -7.21
CA ARG A 263 -6.19 -17.92 -8.46
C ARG A 263 -5.49 -17.03 -9.47
N PRO A 264 -5.82 -17.15 -10.78
CA PRO A 264 -5.38 -16.18 -11.78
C PRO A 264 -5.74 -14.75 -11.38
N PRO A 265 -4.89 -13.75 -11.72
CA PRO A 265 -5.15 -12.38 -11.32
C PRO A 265 -6.37 -11.84 -12.05
N ARG A 266 -7.26 -11.20 -11.29
CA ARG A 266 -8.39 -10.48 -11.84
C ARG A 266 -8.00 -9.08 -12.27
N GLU A 267 -8.73 -8.53 -13.22
CA GLU A 267 -8.60 -7.15 -13.67
C GLU A 267 -8.86 -6.15 -12.54
N ILE A 268 -8.20 -4.99 -12.60
CA ILE A 268 -8.38 -3.93 -11.61
C ILE A 268 -9.66 -3.16 -11.96
N LEU A 269 -10.64 -3.23 -11.08
CA LEU A 269 -11.89 -2.47 -11.17
C LEU A 269 -11.73 -1.16 -10.40
N LEU A 270 -12.11 -0.06 -11.02
CA LEU A 270 -12.07 1.26 -10.39
C LEU A 270 -13.45 1.64 -9.83
N TYR A 271 -13.44 2.33 -8.71
CA TYR A 271 -14.65 2.90 -8.12
C TYR A 271 -15.20 4.01 -9.03
N GLY A 272 -16.50 4.00 -9.25
CA GLY A 272 -17.19 4.98 -10.12
C GLY A 272 -17.25 4.62 -11.61
N GLU A 273 -16.47 3.63 -12.06
CA GLU A 273 -16.53 3.12 -13.43
C GLU A 273 -17.44 1.89 -13.48
N HIS A 274 -18.71 2.10 -13.79
CA HIS A 274 -19.65 0.99 -14.00
C HIS A 274 -19.24 0.20 -15.27
N GLY A 275 -18.54 -0.92 -15.07
CA GLY A 275 -18.24 -1.91 -16.13
C GLY A 275 -16.94 -1.67 -16.92
N ALA A 276 -16.16 -0.64 -16.65
CA ALA A 276 -14.84 -0.47 -17.26
C ALA A 276 -13.78 -1.11 -16.37
N ALA A 277 -13.29 -2.28 -16.76
CA ALA A 277 -12.10 -2.88 -16.16
C ALA A 277 -10.85 -2.26 -16.79
N PHE A 278 -9.85 -1.91 -15.96
CA PHE A 278 -8.54 -1.50 -16.45
C PHE A 278 -7.77 -2.72 -16.97
N SER A 279 -7.81 -2.96 -18.30
CA SER A 279 -7.01 -3.99 -18.97
C SER A 279 -5.60 -3.45 -19.27
N GLY A 280 -4.74 -3.39 -18.25
CA GLY A 280 -3.38 -2.85 -18.36
C GLY A 280 -2.39 -3.66 -19.21
N LEU A 281 -2.81 -4.80 -19.74
CA LEU A 281 -2.03 -5.66 -20.63
C LEU A 281 -2.55 -5.60 -22.06
N ARG A 282 -2.57 -4.42 -22.70
CA ARG A 282 -2.50 -4.43 -24.15
C ARG A 282 -1.11 -4.90 -24.54
N ARG A 283 -1.01 -6.14 -25.02
CA ARG A 283 0.15 -6.61 -25.77
C ARG A 283 0.47 -5.55 -26.81
N THR A 284 1.62 -4.94 -26.74
CA THR A 284 2.23 -4.37 -27.93
C THR A 284 2.53 -5.56 -28.84
N ALA A 285 1.51 -5.92 -29.62
CA ALA A 285 1.67 -6.86 -30.69
C ALA A 285 2.33 -6.10 -31.85
N GLY A 286 3.46 -6.59 -32.26
CA GLY A 286 3.87 -6.43 -33.64
C GLY A 286 5.06 -5.53 -33.89
N GLY A 287 6.11 -6.17 -34.29
CA GLY A 287 7.20 -5.60 -35.01
C GLY A 287 8.38 -6.55 -35.09
N ALA A 288 8.20 -7.66 -35.80
CA ALA A 288 9.31 -8.22 -36.56
C ALA A 288 9.30 -7.57 -37.95
N PRO A 289 10.40 -7.45 -38.68
CA PRO A 289 11.06 -8.58 -39.28
C PRO A 289 12.38 -8.96 -38.68
#